data_f8813967036f86ce0cbb8b689bdeb092
#
_entry.id   f8813967036f86ce0cbb8b689bdeb092
#
_cell.length_a   1.000
_cell.length_b   1.000
_cell.length_c   1.000
_cell.angle_alpha   90.00
_cell.angle_beta   90.00
_cell.angle_gamma   90.00
#
_symmetry.space_group_name_H-M   'P 1'
#
loop_
_entity.id
_entity.type
_entity.pdbx_description
1 polymer ?
#
loop_
_entity_poly.entity_id
_entity_poly.type
_entity_poly.pdbx_seq_one_letter_code
_entity_poly.pdbx_strand_id
1 'polypeptide(L)'
;MKPFAYCAAIRTLGRAGHKYLRLLQSLQAQTQPPLKILVYLADDCPPPPETLGCETLVRVPRGMVAQRALPYDEVTTPYLLLLDDDLYLPPRTVEMLAEAMLQHDGDAVAVDVFRNHELPWPLKVRSALTNWALPRPNDGWAFKLLANGSFTYNNHPPQGACPSQTAAGAASLWRTDVLRALHLVHECWLDRWGFAYGDDLLHFRKLTLNGGRLLVHYGAQVEHLDAATSHSGSTASPQRLHLRAQMWFMLWWRAFYALPGLTAWQRVKAVSTFAARFAWNALLLLLIGMASLNMQALKCHLRGTLSGWREVHKPFFTALPPYRLPHALRHEGQPPHSTHAPHAAR
;
A
#
# COMPACT_ATOMS: atom_id res chain seq x y z
N MET A 1 7.62 -16.33 -26.98
CA MET A 1 8.07 -15.70 -25.72
C MET A 1 8.24 -16.80 -24.68
N LYS A 2 9.29 -16.75 -23.84
CA LYS A 2 9.35 -17.63 -22.66
C LYS A 2 8.17 -17.30 -21.77
N PRO A 3 7.46 -18.32 -21.19
CA PRO A 3 6.35 -18.06 -20.30
C PRO A 3 6.84 -17.24 -19.08
N PHE A 4 6.06 -16.25 -18.68
CA PHE A 4 6.35 -15.43 -17.50
C PHE A 4 6.10 -16.26 -16.24
N ALA A 5 7.16 -16.62 -15.53
CA ALA A 5 7.10 -17.55 -14.41
C ALA A 5 6.84 -16.79 -13.09
N TYR A 6 5.66 -16.98 -12.48
CA TYR A 6 5.31 -16.37 -11.19
C TYR A 6 4.54 -17.30 -10.27
N CYS A 7 4.60 -17.04 -8.97
CA CYS A 7 3.69 -17.58 -7.97
C CYS A 7 2.62 -16.51 -7.60
N ALA A 8 1.42 -16.94 -7.28
CA ALA A 8 0.42 -16.11 -6.62
C ALA A 8 0.46 -16.35 -5.11
N ALA A 9 0.49 -15.29 -4.31
CA ALA A 9 0.45 -15.31 -2.85
C ALA A 9 -0.80 -14.59 -2.35
N ILE A 10 -1.72 -15.33 -1.78
CA ILE A 10 -3.00 -14.85 -1.26
C ILE A 10 -2.91 -14.81 0.25
N ARG A 11 -3.19 -13.65 0.87
CA ARG A 11 -3.36 -13.56 2.31
C ARG A 11 -4.82 -13.71 2.68
N THR A 12 -5.13 -14.50 3.72
CA THR A 12 -6.50 -14.73 4.14
C THR A 12 -6.64 -15.01 5.63
N LEU A 13 -7.83 -14.72 6.16
CA LEU A 13 -8.31 -15.18 7.46
C LEU A 13 -9.26 -16.38 7.31
N GLY A 14 -9.41 -16.95 6.10
CA GLY A 14 -10.29 -18.08 5.83
C GLY A 14 -11.78 -17.75 5.85
N ARG A 15 -12.17 -16.47 5.70
CA ARG A 15 -13.55 -15.99 5.89
C ARG A 15 -14.15 -15.31 4.67
N ALA A 16 -13.46 -15.25 3.54
CA ALA A 16 -13.93 -14.57 2.34
C ALA A 16 -15.01 -15.37 1.58
N GLY A 17 -15.18 -16.66 1.89
CA GLY A 17 -16.22 -17.51 1.33
C GLY A 17 -16.14 -17.62 -0.20
N HIS A 18 -17.28 -17.56 -0.89
CA HIS A 18 -17.35 -17.66 -2.35
C HIS A 18 -16.47 -16.63 -3.10
N LYS A 19 -16.09 -15.51 -2.46
CA LYS A 19 -15.22 -14.51 -3.07
C LYS A 19 -13.79 -15.03 -3.22
N TYR A 20 -13.31 -15.76 -2.20
CA TYR A 20 -12.03 -16.46 -2.28
C TYR A 20 -12.03 -17.52 -3.40
N LEU A 21 -13.10 -18.33 -3.52
CA LEU A 21 -13.23 -19.28 -4.61
C LEU A 21 -13.21 -18.60 -5.98
N ARG A 22 -13.90 -17.46 -6.10
CA ARG A 22 -13.92 -16.66 -7.33
C ARG A 22 -12.53 -16.10 -7.68
N LEU A 23 -11.74 -15.71 -6.68
CA LEU A 23 -10.34 -15.35 -6.87
C LEU A 23 -9.52 -16.51 -7.43
N LEU A 24 -9.59 -17.70 -6.81
CA LEU A 24 -8.86 -18.89 -7.27
C LEU A 24 -9.21 -19.24 -8.72
N GLN A 25 -10.50 -19.24 -9.06
CA GLN A 25 -10.98 -19.48 -10.42
C GLN A 25 -10.43 -18.44 -11.41
N SER A 26 -10.40 -17.17 -11.02
CA SER A 26 -9.87 -16.09 -11.84
C SER A 26 -8.37 -16.20 -12.09
N LEU A 27 -7.62 -16.74 -11.13
CA LEU A 27 -6.19 -17.02 -11.29
C LEU A 27 -5.92 -18.16 -12.27
N GLN A 28 -6.73 -19.21 -12.23
CA GLN A 28 -6.62 -20.31 -13.21
C GLN A 28 -7.02 -19.88 -14.63
N ALA A 29 -7.96 -18.92 -14.73
CA ALA A 29 -8.45 -18.39 -16.00
C ALA A 29 -7.56 -17.28 -16.60
N GLN A 30 -6.43 -16.94 -15.98
CA GLN A 30 -5.49 -15.98 -16.57
C GLN A 30 -4.88 -16.51 -17.86
N THR A 31 -4.63 -15.62 -18.84
CA THR A 31 -3.87 -15.96 -20.06
C THR A 31 -2.47 -16.49 -19.74
N GLN A 32 -1.94 -16.10 -18.60
CA GLN A 32 -0.71 -16.60 -17.99
C GLN A 32 -1.01 -17.04 -16.56
N PRO A 33 -1.42 -18.30 -16.32
CA PRO A 33 -1.75 -18.78 -14.98
C PRO A 33 -0.49 -18.90 -14.11
N PRO A 34 -0.62 -18.79 -12.77
CA PRO A 34 0.50 -18.93 -11.85
C PRO A 34 1.03 -20.37 -11.86
N LEU A 35 2.33 -20.55 -11.68
CA LEU A 35 2.93 -21.87 -11.51
C LEU A 35 2.55 -22.51 -10.17
N LYS A 36 2.27 -21.69 -9.17
CA LYS A 36 1.84 -22.11 -7.83
C LYS A 36 0.96 -21.04 -7.21
N ILE A 37 -0.06 -21.47 -6.47
CA ILE A 37 -0.90 -20.62 -5.63
C ILE A 37 -0.58 -20.95 -4.19
N LEU A 38 -0.02 -19.97 -3.47
CA LEU A 38 0.28 -20.04 -2.04
C LEU A 38 -0.77 -19.24 -1.28
N VAL A 39 -1.33 -19.81 -0.24
CA VAL A 39 -2.36 -19.18 0.58
C VAL A 39 -1.85 -19.05 2.00
N TYR A 40 -1.49 -17.82 2.37
CA TYR A 40 -0.97 -17.48 3.68
C TYR A 40 -2.13 -17.24 4.65
N LEU A 41 -2.44 -18.28 5.41
CA LEU A 41 -3.54 -18.34 6.36
C LEU A 41 -3.04 -18.05 7.78
N ALA A 42 -3.73 -17.15 8.49
CA ALA A 42 -3.41 -16.87 9.88
C ALA A 42 -3.50 -18.13 10.76
N ASP A 43 -2.51 -18.32 11.66
CA ASP A 43 -2.34 -19.54 12.46
C ASP A 43 -3.58 -19.91 13.29
N ASP A 44 -4.30 -18.90 13.78
CA ASP A 44 -5.48 -19.03 14.64
C ASP A 44 -6.81 -19.10 13.84
N CYS A 45 -6.74 -19.18 12.50
CA CYS A 45 -7.91 -19.22 11.65
C CYS A 45 -8.12 -20.63 11.05
N PRO A 46 -9.39 -21.07 10.87
CA PRO A 46 -9.68 -22.31 10.15
C PRO A 46 -9.36 -22.13 8.67
N PRO A 47 -8.99 -23.22 7.95
CA PRO A 47 -8.84 -23.16 6.50
C PRO A 47 -10.16 -22.74 5.85
N PRO A 48 -10.11 -22.02 4.70
CA PRO A 48 -11.32 -21.73 3.95
C PRO A 48 -12.00 -23.05 3.55
N PRO A 49 -13.32 -23.16 3.68
CA PRO A 49 -14.05 -24.34 3.24
C PRO A 49 -14.09 -24.46 1.71
N GLU A 50 -13.97 -23.32 1.02
CA GLU A 50 -13.89 -23.27 -0.44
C GLU A 50 -12.46 -23.56 -0.89
N THR A 51 -12.29 -24.46 -1.85
CA THR A 51 -10.99 -24.85 -2.41
C THR A 51 -11.14 -25.32 -3.86
N LEU A 52 -10.09 -25.17 -4.66
CA LEU A 52 -9.96 -25.82 -5.97
C LEU A 52 -8.99 -27.02 -5.91
N GLY A 53 -8.31 -27.22 -4.76
CA GLY A 53 -7.36 -28.30 -4.55
C GLY A 53 -5.99 -28.11 -5.23
N CYS A 54 -5.76 -26.98 -5.88
CA CYS A 54 -4.48 -26.63 -6.52
C CYS A 54 -3.63 -25.65 -5.67
N GLU A 55 -4.21 -25.07 -4.63
CA GLU A 55 -3.54 -24.15 -3.73
C GLU A 55 -2.80 -24.88 -2.60
N THR A 56 -1.72 -24.28 -2.15
CA THR A 56 -0.93 -24.74 -0.99
C THR A 56 -1.14 -23.78 0.18
N LEU A 57 -1.68 -24.29 1.28
CA LEU A 57 -1.84 -23.51 2.52
C LEU A 57 -0.53 -23.42 3.28
N VAL A 58 -0.17 -22.20 3.68
CA VAL A 58 0.98 -21.88 4.54
C VAL A 58 0.48 -21.18 5.78
N ARG A 59 0.78 -21.71 6.97
CA ARG A 59 0.41 -21.10 8.24
C ARG A 59 1.38 -19.99 8.61
N VAL A 60 0.85 -18.85 9.01
CA VAL A 60 1.64 -17.65 9.33
C VAL A 60 1.03 -16.89 10.50
N PRO A 61 1.82 -16.09 11.24
CA PRO A 61 1.28 -15.23 12.29
C PRO A 61 0.18 -14.31 11.76
N ARG A 62 -0.87 -14.16 12.58
CA ARG A 62 -1.96 -13.23 12.26
C ARG A 62 -1.47 -11.79 12.28
N GLY A 63 -1.79 -11.05 11.23
CA GLY A 63 -1.57 -9.61 11.15
C GLY A 63 -1.75 -9.10 9.74
N MET A 64 -2.27 -7.91 9.61
CA MET A 64 -2.48 -7.27 8.31
C MET A 64 -1.15 -7.06 7.57
N VAL A 65 -0.11 -6.68 8.32
CA VAL A 65 1.25 -6.54 7.82
C VAL A 65 2.00 -7.86 7.87
N ALA A 66 1.88 -8.62 8.97
CA ALA A 66 2.60 -9.89 9.14
C ALA A 66 2.32 -10.89 8.00
N GLN A 67 1.08 -10.95 7.50
CA GLN A 67 0.72 -11.83 6.38
C GLN A 67 1.19 -11.30 4.99
N ARG A 68 1.68 -10.07 4.89
CA ARG A 68 2.28 -9.49 3.67
C ARG A 68 3.81 -9.38 3.74
N ALA A 69 4.35 -9.26 4.93
CA ALA A 69 5.77 -9.00 5.18
C ALA A 69 6.57 -10.29 5.42
N LEU A 70 6.23 -11.33 4.69
CA LEU A 70 6.84 -12.65 4.81
C LEU A 70 8.18 -12.73 4.08
N PRO A 71 9.06 -13.68 4.43
CA PRO A 71 10.29 -13.96 3.69
C PRO A 71 10.02 -14.66 2.35
N TYR A 72 8.85 -15.29 2.20
CA TYR A 72 8.42 -16.01 0.99
C TYR A 72 9.40 -17.10 0.56
N ASP A 73 9.93 -17.88 1.52
CA ASP A 73 10.95 -18.91 1.26
C ASP A 73 10.45 -20.02 0.34
N GLU A 74 9.12 -20.27 0.33
CA GLU A 74 8.46 -21.27 -0.52
C GLU A 74 8.36 -20.84 -1.99
N VAL A 75 8.62 -19.56 -2.28
CA VAL A 75 8.54 -19.01 -3.64
C VAL A 75 9.86 -19.22 -4.36
N THR A 76 9.84 -20.00 -5.43
CA THR A 76 11.02 -20.28 -6.26
C THR A 76 11.02 -19.53 -7.59
N THR A 77 9.92 -18.82 -7.90
CA THR A 77 9.77 -18.07 -9.13
C THR A 77 10.42 -16.68 -9.04
N PRO A 78 10.89 -16.12 -10.17
CA PRO A 78 11.47 -14.77 -10.19
C PRO A 78 10.44 -13.67 -9.88
N TYR A 79 9.15 -13.97 -10.02
CA TYR A 79 8.08 -13.00 -9.78
C TYR A 79 7.05 -13.56 -8.82
N LEU A 80 6.46 -12.67 -8.02
CA LEU A 80 5.44 -12.95 -7.02
C LEU A 80 4.28 -11.98 -7.15
N LEU A 81 3.07 -12.50 -7.32
CA LEU A 81 1.82 -11.73 -7.33
C LEU A 81 1.20 -11.76 -5.94
N LEU A 82 1.20 -10.62 -5.23
CA LEU A 82 0.56 -10.46 -3.92
C LEU A 82 -0.91 -10.08 -4.10
N LEU A 83 -1.82 -10.75 -3.38
CA LEU A 83 -3.26 -10.60 -3.52
C LEU A 83 -3.98 -10.61 -2.17
N ASP A 84 -5.04 -9.83 -2.06
CA ASP A 84 -6.08 -9.99 -1.04
C ASP A 84 -7.03 -11.13 -1.45
N ASP A 85 -7.77 -11.70 -0.49
CA ASP A 85 -8.60 -12.90 -0.70
C ASP A 85 -9.99 -12.65 -1.29
N ASP A 86 -10.31 -11.39 -1.62
CA ASP A 86 -11.61 -10.94 -2.10
C ASP A 86 -11.54 -10.18 -3.43
N LEU A 87 -10.69 -10.65 -4.31
CA LEU A 87 -10.47 -10.05 -5.62
C LEU A 87 -11.00 -10.94 -6.74
N TYR A 88 -11.33 -10.31 -7.87
CA TYR A 88 -11.50 -10.98 -9.15
C TYR A 88 -10.57 -10.31 -10.18
N LEU A 89 -9.78 -11.11 -10.87
CA LEU A 89 -8.86 -10.69 -11.90
C LEU A 89 -9.41 -11.06 -13.29
N PRO A 90 -9.70 -10.10 -14.16
CA PRO A 90 -9.98 -10.37 -15.57
C PRO A 90 -8.84 -11.18 -16.22
N PRO A 91 -9.11 -11.98 -17.27
CA PRO A 91 -8.17 -12.98 -17.82
C PRO A 91 -6.80 -12.44 -18.26
N ARG A 92 -6.68 -11.16 -18.62
CA ARG A 92 -5.43 -10.54 -19.08
C ARG A 92 -4.72 -9.68 -18.04
N THR A 93 -5.22 -9.66 -16.80
CA THR A 93 -4.66 -8.76 -15.77
C THR A 93 -3.18 -9.03 -15.53
N VAL A 94 -2.80 -10.28 -15.31
CA VAL A 94 -1.40 -10.64 -15.02
C VAL A 94 -0.51 -10.43 -16.24
N GLU A 95 -0.98 -10.75 -17.44
CA GLU A 95 -0.26 -10.47 -18.69
C GLU A 95 0.10 -8.99 -18.81
N MET A 96 -0.85 -8.07 -18.54
CA MET A 96 -0.62 -6.63 -18.59
C MET A 96 0.37 -6.15 -17.52
N LEU A 97 0.31 -6.71 -16.31
CA LEU A 97 1.28 -6.38 -15.25
C LEU A 97 2.68 -6.88 -15.63
N ALA A 98 2.79 -8.09 -16.20
CA ALA A 98 4.05 -8.67 -16.63
C ALA A 98 4.68 -7.88 -17.78
N GLU A 99 3.89 -7.50 -18.77
CA GLU A 99 4.35 -6.65 -19.88
C GLU A 99 4.90 -5.31 -19.35
N ALA A 100 4.14 -4.64 -18.47
CA ALA A 100 4.59 -3.39 -17.87
C ALA A 100 5.88 -3.54 -17.06
N MET A 101 6.00 -4.61 -16.28
CA MET A 101 7.21 -4.92 -15.50
C MET A 101 8.42 -5.09 -16.40
N LEU A 102 8.30 -5.83 -17.50
CA LEU A 102 9.39 -6.09 -18.42
C LEU A 102 9.74 -4.87 -19.29
N GLN A 103 8.73 -4.18 -19.83
CA GLN A 103 8.93 -3.00 -20.69
C GLN A 103 9.57 -1.82 -19.96
N HIS A 104 9.20 -1.61 -18.71
CA HIS A 104 9.68 -0.48 -17.92
C HIS A 104 10.73 -0.87 -16.89
N ASP A 105 11.22 -2.11 -16.91
CA ASP A 105 12.16 -2.63 -15.94
C ASP A 105 11.71 -2.33 -14.50
N GLY A 106 10.43 -2.65 -14.18
CA GLY A 106 9.81 -2.43 -12.88
C GLY A 106 10.30 -3.43 -11.83
N ASP A 107 10.31 -3.02 -10.57
CA ASP A 107 10.53 -3.91 -9.42
C ASP A 107 9.22 -4.31 -8.76
N ALA A 108 8.21 -3.45 -8.88
CA ALA A 108 6.83 -3.76 -8.56
C ALA A 108 5.87 -3.05 -9.51
N VAL A 109 4.75 -3.73 -9.86
CA VAL A 109 3.65 -3.16 -10.64
C VAL A 109 2.36 -3.44 -9.88
N ALA A 110 1.68 -2.39 -9.44
CA ALA A 110 0.37 -2.51 -8.77
C ALA A 110 -0.76 -2.20 -9.74
N VAL A 111 -1.95 -2.74 -9.47
CA VAL A 111 -3.17 -2.37 -10.16
C VAL A 111 -3.72 -1.05 -9.62
N ASP A 112 -4.46 -0.31 -10.46
CA ASP A 112 -5.24 0.83 -9.97
C ASP A 112 -6.62 0.36 -9.49
N VAL A 113 -6.83 0.36 -8.17
CA VAL A 113 -8.12 0.01 -7.55
C VAL A 113 -9.04 1.23 -7.37
N PHE A 114 -8.56 2.45 -7.64
CA PHE A 114 -9.32 3.68 -7.38
C PHE A 114 -10.13 4.16 -8.57
N ARG A 115 -9.83 3.71 -9.78
CA ARG A 115 -10.45 4.19 -11.02
C ARG A 115 -11.98 4.02 -11.05
N ASN A 116 -12.49 2.97 -10.43
CA ASN A 116 -13.91 2.65 -10.40
C ASN A 116 -14.62 3.17 -9.13
N HIS A 117 -13.88 3.81 -8.21
CA HIS A 117 -14.45 4.40 -7.02
C HIS A 117 -14.71 5.89 -7.23
N GLU A 118 -15.77 6.22 -7.93
CA GLU A 118 -16.27 7.59 -7.93
C GLU A 118 -16.83 7.94 -6.56
N LEU A 119 -16.00 8.58 -5.74
CA LEU A 119 -16.48 9.17 -4.49
C LEU A 119 -17.56 10.22 -4.80
N PRO A 120 -18.71 10.21 -4.11
CA PRO A 120 -19.69 11.29 -4.19
C PRO A 120 -19.03 12.66 -3.98
N TRP A 121 -19.49 13.69 -4.69
CA TRP A 121 -18.88 15.02 -4.67
C TRP A 121 -18.55 15.56 -3.26
N PRO A 122 -19.44 15.44 -2.25
CA PRO A 122 -19.11 15.90 -0.90
C PRO A 122 -17.91 15.18 -0.28
N LEU A 123 -17.73 13.88 -0.59
CA LEU A 123 -16.60 13.10 -0.12
C LEU A 123 -15.32 13.43 -0.89
N LYS A 124 -15.41 13.76 -2.19
CA LYS A 124 -14.27 14.27 -2.97
C LYS A 124 -13.76 15.59 -2.38
N VAL A 125 -14.65 16.55 -2.10
CA VAL A 125 -14.29 17.82 -1.47
C VAL A 125 -13.69 17.61 -0.08
N ARG A 126 -14.34 16.80 0.75
CA ARG A 126 -13.84 16.46 2.08
C ARG A 126 -12.45 15.81 2.00
N SER A 127 -12.24 14.86 1.09
CA SER A 127 -10.94 14.20 0.90
C SER A 127 -9.87 15.20 0.45
N ALA A 128 -10.19 16.07 -0.49
CA ALA A 128 -9.27 17.13 -0.94
C ALA A 128 -8.90 18.07 0.20
N LEU A 129 -9.86 18.52 0.99
CA LEU A 129 -9.64 19.40 2.14
C LEU A 129 -8.82 18.72 3.24
N THR A 130 -9.14 17.47 3.61
CA THR A 130 -8.47 16.75 4.70
C THR A 130 -7.06 16.28 4.32
N ASN A 131 -6.82 15.98 3.06
CA ASN A 131 -5.49 15.55 2.59
C ASN A 131 -4.59 16.72 2.19
N TRP A 132 -5.10 17.96 2.23
CA TRP A 132 -4.43 19.14 1.66
C TRP A 132 -3.95 18.86 0.21
N ALA A 133 -4.66 17.98 -0.46
CA ALA A 133 -4.41 17.67 -1.84
C ALA A 133 -5.05 18.77 -2.69
N LEU A 134 -4.42 19.94 -2.71
CA LEU A 134 -4.66 20.86 -3.81
C LEU A 134 -4.36 20.07 -5.10
N PRO A 135 -5.25 20.12 -6.09
CA PRO A 135 -5.01 19.44 -7.35
C PRO A 135 -3.71 19.99 -7.94
N ARG A 136 -2.65 19.21 -7.80
CA ARG A 136 -1.37 19.46 -8.46
C ARG A 136 -1.29 18.49 -9.61
N PRO A 137 -0.82 18.93 -10.78
CA PRO A 137 -0.54 18.00 -11.85
C PRO A 137 0.41 16.91 -11.33
N ASN A 138 0.05 15.65 -11.51
CA ASN A 138 0.92 14.55 -11.12
C ASN A 138 2.06 14.32 -12.10
N ASP A 139 2.19 15.14 -13.15
CA ASP A 139 3.28 15.15 -14.13
C ASP A 139 3.63 13.73 -14.64
N GLY A 140 2.62 12.94 -15.01
CA GLY A 140 2.79 11.57 -15.47
C GLY A 140 2.97 10.50 -14.37
N TRP A 141 2.95 10.88 -13.09
CA TRP A 141 2.98 9.94 -11.97
C TRP A 141 1.57 9.46 -11.60
N ALA A 142 1.46 8.22 -11.16
CA ALA A 142 0.21 7.71 -10.60
C ALA A 142 -0.07 8.30 -9.21
N PHE A 143 0.91 8.17 -8.31
CA PHE A 143 0.88 8.76 -6.97
C PHE A 143 2.21 9.47 -6.69
N LYS A 144 2.14 10.64 -6.09
CA LYS A 144 3.28 11.34 -5.50
C LYS A 144 3.13 11.44 -3.99
N LEU A 145 4.21 11.17 -3.27
CA LEU A 145 4.26 11.32 -1.82
C LEU A 145 4.66 12.76 -1.43
N LEU A 146 4.00 13.28 -0.43
CA LEU A 146 4.31 14.59 0.15
C LEU A 146 5.12 14.41 1.44
N ALA A 147 5.93 15.41 1.78
CA ALA A 147 6.79 15.36 2.98
C ALA A 147 6.01 15.22 4.30
N ASN A 148 4.72 15.52 4.32
CA ASN A 148 3.81 15.28 5.44
C ASN A 148 3.25 13.85 5.51
N GLY A 149 3.71 12.95 4.65
CA GLY A 149 3.27 11.56 4.57
C GLY A 149 1.98 11.35 3.78
N SER A 150 1.30 12.39 3.28
CA SER A 150 0.16 12.21 2.37
C SER A 150 0.60 11.94 0.94
N PHE A 151 -0.34 11.60 0.10
CA PHE A 151 -0.10 11.36 -1.31
C PHE A 151 -1.13 12.09 -2.18
N THR A 152 -0.76 12.35 -3.42
CA THR A 152 -1.66 12.80 -4.47
C THR A 152 -2.01 11.60 -5.36
N TYR A 153 -3.18 11.61 -5.96
CA TYR A 153 -3.61 10.61 -6.94
C TYR A 153 -3.88 11.29 -8.28
N ASN A 154 -3.45 10.66 -9.38
CA ASN A 154 -3.70 11.15 -10.71
C ASN A 154 -5.09 10.72 -11.20
N ASN A 155 -6.04 11.64 -11.19
CA ASN A 155 -7.41 11.38 -11.66
C ASN A 155 -7.53 11.32 -13.20
N HIS A 156 -6.48 11.71 -13.93
CA HIS A 156 -6.43 11.71 -15.39
C HIS A 156 -5.18 10.98 -15.87
N PRO A 157 -5.04 9.68 -15.55
CA PRO A 157 -3.86 8.93 -15.92
C PRO A 157 -3.81 8.70 -17.43
N PRO A 158 -2.61 8.65 -18.01
CA PRO A 158 -2.44 8.09 -19.34
C PRO A 158 -2.84 6.60 -19.34
N GLN A 159 -3.07 6.04 -20.51
CA GLN A 159 -3.29 4.60 -20.61
C GLN A 159 -2.00 3.82 -20.33
N GLY A 160 -2.13 2.65 -19.72
CA GLY A 160 -1.00 1.76 -19.44
C GLY A 160 -0.36 1.97 -18.06
N ALA A 161 0.95 1.74 -17.97
CA ALA A 161 1.70 1.81 -16.73
C ALA A 161 2.33 3.18 -16.51
N CYS A 162 2.23 3.70 -15.29
CA CYS A 162 2.81 4.97 -14.86
C CYS A 162 3.73 4.79 -13.66
N PRO A 163 4.84 5.56 -13.58
CA PRO A 163 5.67 5.57 -12.38
C PRO A 163 4.86 6.02 -11.16
N SER A 164 5.21 5.47 -9.99
CA SER A 164 4.52 5.78 -8.74
C SER A 164 5.46 5.80 -7.55
N GLN A 165 5.10 6.55 -6.50
CA GLN A 165 5.83 6.56 -5.23
C GLN A 165 5.14 5.74 -4.14
N THR A 166 3.88 5.39 -4.32
CA THR A 166 3.09 4.47 -3.52
C THR A 166 1.96 3.88 -4.38
N ALA A 167 1.26 2.88 -3.87
CA ALA A 167 0.11 2.28 -4.53
C ALA A 167 -0.87 1.71 -3.49
N ALA A 168 -2.03 1.22 -3.93
CA ALA A 168 -2.86 0.33 -3.14
C ALA A 168 -2.31 -1.10 -3.19
N GLY A 169 -2.37 -1.81 -2.08
CA GLY A 169 -1.76 -3.12 -1.92
C GLY A 169 -2.67 -4.31 -2.20
N ALA A 170 -3.87 -4.10 -2.75
CA ALA A 170 -4.83 -5.18 -2.99
C ALA A 170 -4.31 -6.22 -3.98
N ALA A 171 -3.67 -5.78 -5.08
CA ALA A 171 -3.00 -6.66 -6.05
C ALA A 171 -1.73 -5.99 -6.59
N SER A 172 -0.61 -6.69 -6.50
CA SER A 172 0.67 -6.17 -7.00
C SER A 172 1.64 -7.30 -7.37
N LEU A 173 2.27 -7.16 -8.53
CA LEU A 173 3.29 -8.06 -9.04
C LEU A 173 4.68 -7.52 -8.66
N TRP A 174 5.54 -8.36 -8.11
CA TRP A 174 6.87 -8.00 -7.60
C TRP A 174 7.96 -8.87 -8.19
N ARG A 175 9.17 -8.32 -8.31
CA ARG A 175 10.37 -9.14 -8.37
C ARG A 175 10.59 -9.77 -7.00
N THR A 176 10.69 -11.08 -6.95
CA THR A 176 10.78 -11.83 -5.68
C THR A 176 12.02 -11.48 -4.88
N ASP A 177 13.17 -11.32 -5.52
CA ASP A 177 14.44 -10.94 -4.91
C ASP A 177 14.38 -9.54 -4.31
N VAL A 178 13.79 -8.58 -5.01
CA VAL A 178 13.61 -7.20 -4.54
C VAL A 178 12.67 -7.17 -3.32
N LEU A 179 11.54 -7.88 -3.37
CA LEU A 179 10.60 -7.93 -2.25
C LEU A 179 11.26 -8.49 -0.99
N ARG A 180 12.05 -9.56 -1.11
CA ARG A 180 12.81 -10.15 -0.01
C ARG A 180 13.84 -9.18 0.57
N ALA A 181 14.58 -8.50 -0.30
CA ALA A 181 15.62 -7.53 0.11
C ALA A 181 15.07 -6.33 0.88
N LEU A 182 13.77 -6.02 0.76
CA LEU A 182 13.12 -4.96 1.52
C LEU A 182 12.99 -5.27 3.02
N HIS A 183 13.04 -6.55 3.44
CA HIS A 183 12.84 -6.95 4.82
C HIS A 183 11.58 -6.30 5.45
N LEU A 184 10.44 -6.45 4.78
CA LEU A 184 9.18 -5.82 5.22
C LEU A 184 8.71 -6.28 6.60
N VAL A 185 9.22 -7.42 7.10
CA VAL A 185 8.97 -7.93 8.46
C VAL A 185 9.32 -6.90 9.55
N HIS A 186 10.26 -6.00 9.29
CA HIS A 186 10.62 -4.91 10.21
C HIS A 186 9.48 -3.90 10.43
N GLU A 187 8.44 -3.94 9.59
CA GLU A 187 7.31 -3.02 9.67
C GLU A 187 6.06 -3.66 10.33
N CYS A 188 6.17 -4.91 10.84
CA CYS A 188 5.08 -5.60 11.55
C CYS A 188 4.68 -4.92 12.88
N TRP A 189 5.42 -3.88 13.32
CA TRP A 189 5.01 -3.03 14.43
C TRP A 189 3.63 -2.38 14.23
N LEU A 190 3.17 -2.22 12.97
CA LEU A 190 1.84 -1.73 12.64
C LEU A 190 0.72 -2.62 13.17
N ASP A 191 0.93 -3.93 13.27
CA ASP A 191 -0.08 -4.88 13.76
C ASP A 191 -0.28 -4.86 15.27
N ARG A 192 0.61 -4.16 16.01
CA ARG A 192 0.64 -4.16 17.48
C ARG A 192 -0.69 -3.78 18.16
N TRP A 193 -1.50 -2.97 17.48
CA TRP A 193 -2.78 -2.48 18.01
C TRP A 193 -4.00 -3.17 17.37
N GLY A 194 -3.80 -4.26 16.63
CA GLY A 194 -4.88 -5.00 15.95
C GLY A 194 -5.57 -4.24 14.81
N PHE A 195 -4.98 -3.13 14.39
CA PHE A 195 -5.46 -2.30 13.28
C PHE A 195 -4.26 -1.64 12.61
N ALA A 196 -3.86 -2.13 11.45
CA ALA A 196 -2.84 -1.48 10.63
C ALA A 196 -3.46 -0.41 9.73
N TYR A 197 -2.83 0.75 9.65
CA TYR A 197 -3.24 1.85 8.78
C TYR A 197 -2.05 2.40 8.02
N GLY A 198 -2.13 2.39 6.70
CA GLY A 198 -1.08 2.90 5.83
C GLY A 198 0.06 1.90 5.59
N ASP A 199 -0.18 0.61 5.79
CA ASP A 199 0.78 -0.46 5.49
C ASP A 199 1.20 -0.45 4.01
N ASP A 200 0.27 -0.27 3.09
CA ASP A 200 0.56 -0.16 1.65
C ASP A 200 1.52 1.00 1.36
N LEU A 201 1.21 2.19 1.91
CA LEU A 201 2.08 3.35 1.76
C LEU A 201 3.48 3.05 2.30
N LEU A 202 3.57 2.41 3.48
CA LEU A 202 4.85 2.08 4.11
C LEU A 202 5.65 1.10 3.26
N HIS A 203 5.03 0.04 2.74
CA HIS A 203 5.70 -0.97 1.92
C HIS A 203 6.23 -0.40 0.60
N PHE A 204 5.36 0.27 -0.18
CA PHE A 204 5.76 0.86 -1.45
C PHE A 204 6.73 2.03 -1.29
N ARG A 205 6.59 2.82 -0.22
CA ARG A 205 7.55 3.87 0.10
C ARG A 205 8.93 3.28 0.42
N LYS A 206 9.00 2.13 1.10
CA LYS A 206 10.27 1.46 1.38
C LYS A 206 10.96 1.02 0.10
N LEU A 207 10.20 0.51 -0.88
CA LEU A 207 10.71 0.19 -2.20
C LEU A 207 11.30 1.43 -2.88
N THR A 208 10.49 2.47 -3.05
CA THR A 208 10.90 3.67 -3.82
C THR A 208 11.98 4.49 -3.14
N LEU A 209 12.00 4.53 -1.80
CA LEU A 209 13.06 5.20 -1.03
C LEU A 209 14.43 4.52 -1.20
N ASN A 210 14.42 3.21 -1.46
CA ASN A 210 15.63 2.40 -1.61
C ASN A 210 16.01 2.16 -3.08
N GLY A 211 15.52 2.99 -3.99
CA GLY A 211 15.88 2.99 -5.41
C GLY A 211 15.11 2.00 -6.28
N GLY A 212 14.13 1.30 -5.71
CA GLY A 212 13.25 0.42 -6.48
C GLY A 212 12.23 1.19 -7.32
N ARG A 213 11.87 0.62 -8.47
CA ARG A 213 10.95 1.20 -9.44
C ARG A 213 9.55 0.62 -9.25
N LEU A 214 8.64 1.46 -8.81
CA LEU A 214 7.21 1.15 -8.68
C LEU A 214 6.44 1.71 -9.87
N LEU A 215 5.56 0.90 -10.43
CA LEU A 215 4.59 1.29 -11.45
C LEU A 215 3.16 1.03 -10.95
N VAL A 216 2.21 1.79 -11.46
CA VAL A 216 0.77 1.50 -11.35
C VAL A 216 0.21 1.35 -12.75
N HIS A 217 -0.50 0.25 -13.01
CA HIS A 217 -1.07 -0.04 -14.31
C HIS A 217 -2.56 0.28 -14.35
N TYR A 218 -2.94 1.30 -15.11
CA TYR A 218 -4.33 1.79 -15.20
C TYR A 218 -5.24 0.96 -16.10
N GLY A 219 -4.68 0.15 -16.98
CA GLY A 219 -5.44 -0.76 -17.85
C GLY A 219 -5.65 -2.15 -17.24
N ALA A 220 -4.78 -2.59 -16.33
CA ALA A 220 -4.95 -3.84 -15.61
C ALA A 220 -6.07 -3.64 -14.57
N GLN A 221 -7.22 -4.26 -14.83
CA GLN A 221 -8.38 -4.14 -13.96
C GLN A 221 -8.41 -5.24 -12.92
N VAL A 222 -8.92 -4.92 -11.74
CA VAL A 222 -9.25 -5.86 -10.68
C VAL A 222 -10.56 -5.40 -10.05
N GLU A 223 -11.47 -6.32 -9.83
CA GLU A 223 -12.69 -6.08 -9.09
C GLU A 223 -12.48 -6.46 -7.61
N HIS A 224 -12.65 -5.50 -6.71
CA HIS A 224 -12.64 -5.77 -5.28
C HIS A 224 -14.04 -6.18 -4.83
N LEU A 225 -14.19 -7.42 -4.41
CA LEU A 225 -15.48 -8.02 -4.10
C LEU A 225 -15.99 -7.68 -2.68
N ASP A 226 -15.16 -7.00 -1.89
CA ASP A 226 -15.39 -6.56 -0.51
C ASP A 226 -15.98 -7.65 0.39
N ALA A 227 -15.11 -8.53 0.89
CA ALA A 227 -15.52 -9.60 1.82
C ALA A 227 -15.94 -9.08 3.20
N ALA A 228 -15.81 -7.77 3.44
CA ALA A 228 -16.06 -7.13 4.75
C ALA A 228 -15.23 -7.71 5.91
N THR A 229 -14.23 -8.52 5.62
CA THR A 229 -13.41 -9.20 6.63
C THR A 229 -12.52 -8.25 7.41
N SER A 230 -12.12 -7.13 6.76
CA SER A 230 -11.34 -6.05 7.38
C SER A 230 -12.21 -4.99 8.08
N HIS A 231 -13.51 -5.00 7.87
CA HIS A 231 -14.45 -3.97 8.33
C HIS A 231 -15.26 -4.40 9.57
N SER A 232 -14.63 -5.13 10.48
CA SER A 232 -15.27 -5.41 11.78
C SER A 232 -15.45 -4.12 12.59
N GLY A 233 -16.54 -3.43 12.38
CA GLY A 233 -16.93 -2.23 13.10
C GLY A 233 -16.81 -0.93 12.29
N SER A 234 -17.54 0.10 12.73
CA SER A 234 -17.57 1.42 12.10
C SER A 234 -16.17 2.02 11.97
N THR A 235 -15.78 2.41 10.76
CA THR A 235 -14.54 3.16 10.49
C THR A 235 -14.48 4.49 11.24
N ALA A 236 -15.60 4.97 11.75
CA ALA A 236 -15.75 6.20 12.53
C ALA A 236 -15.74 5.98 14.04
N SER A 237 -15.49 4.75 14.54
CA SER A 237 -15.43 4.55 15.99
C SER A 237 -14.30 5.40 16.62
N PRO A 238 -14.50 5.96 17.83
CA PRO A 238 -13.51 6.79 18.50
C PRO A 238 -12.15 6.11 18.63
N GLN A 239 -12.15 4.81 18.91
CA GLN A 239 -10.93 4.02 19.02
C GLN A 239 -10.16 3.97 17.69
N ARG A 240 -10.84 3.71 16.57
CA ARG A 240 -10.21 3.67 15.25
C ARG A 240 -9.72 5.04 14.80
N LEU A 241 -10.49 6.11 15.06
CA LEU A 241 -10.04 7.47 14.79
C LEU A 241 -8.77 7.82 15.57
N HIS A 242 -8.70 7.42 16.84
CA HIS A 242 -7.51 7.59 17.66
C HIS A 242 -6.31 6.81 17.10
N LEU A 243 -6.46 5.51 16.85
CA LEU A 243 -5.41 4.65 16.30
C LEU A 243 -4.94 5.14 14.93
N ARG A 244 -5.86 5.58 14.07
CA ARG A 244 -5.52 6.15 12.76
C ARG A 244 -4.62 7.38 12.88
N ALA A 245 -4.92 8.29 13.78
CA ALA A 245 -4.08 9.46 14.03
C ALA A 245 -2.71 9.08 14.61
N GLN A 246 -2.69 8.13 15.56
CA GLN A 246 -1.47 7.58 16.13
C GLN A 246 -0.56 6.95 15.08
N MET A 247 -1.10 6.04 14.29
CA MET A 247 -0.34 5.33 13.25
C MET A 247 0.14 6.27 12.16
N TRP A 248 -0.68 7.26 11.78
CA TRP A 248 -0.27 8.25 10.80
C TRP A 248 0.97 9.03 11.25
N PHE A 249 1.03 9.44 12.53
CA PHE A 249 2.21 10.10 13.09
C PHE A 249 3.43 9.16 13.07
N MET A 250 3.26 7.91 13.53
CA MET A 250 4.35 6.93 13.58
C MET A 250 4.89 6.59 12.19
N LEU A 251 4.00 6.42 11.21
CA LEU A 251 4.35 6.19 9.81
C LEU A 251 5.15 7.37 9.24
N TRP A 252 4.63 8.60 9.44
CA TRP A 252 5.32 9.81 9.00
C TRP A 252 6.71 9.93 9.66
N TRP A 253 6.79 9.69 10.96
CA TRP A 253 8.08 9.69 11.68
C TRP A 253 9.06 8.71 11.04
N ARG A 254 8.62 7.45 10.85
CA ARG A 254 9.43 6.36 10.32
C ARG A 254 9.90 6.56 8.88
N ALA A 255 8.98 6.92 8.00
CA ALA A 255 9.19 6.90 6.55
C ALA A 255 9.56 8.26 5.94
N PHE A 256 9.48 9.37 6.71
CA PHE A 256 9.71 10.71 6.19
C PHE A 256 10.63 11.58 7.06
N TYR A 257 10.60 11.42 8.39
CA TYR A 257 11.35 12.28 9.30
C TYR A 257 12.63 11.64 9.85
N ALA A 258 12.54 10.43 10.40
CA ALA A 258 13.66 9.74 11.06
C ALA A 258 14.55 8.94 10.08
N LEU A 259 14.62 9.40 8.84
CA LEU A 259 15.44 8.75 7.81
C LEU A 259 16.91 9.16 7.95
N PRO A 260 17.86 8.19 7.88
CA PRO A 260 19.27 8.51 7.78
C PRO A 260 19.58 9.27 6.48
N GLY A 261 20.51 10.21 6.55
CA GLY A 261 20.96 10.99 5.38
C GLY A 261 20.07 12.17 4.98
N LEU A 262 18.99 12.48 5.74
CA LEU A 262 18.23 13.71 5.50
C LEU A 262 19.05 14.94 5.90
N THR A 263 19.07 15.97 5.03
CA THR A 263 19.60 17.29 5.34
C THR A 263 18.74 18.01 6.39
N ALA A 264 19.30 19.00 7.08
CA ALA A 264 18.54 19.82 8.01
C ALA A 264 17.31 20.47 7.36
N TRP A 265 17.46 20.95 6.11
CA TRP A 265 16.35 21.54 5.34
C TRP A 265 15.23 20.55 5.04
N GLN A 266 15.58 19.32 4.65
CA GLN A 266 14.59 18.25 4.41
C GLN A 266 13.81 17.90 5.69
N ARG A 267 14.48 17.88 6.85
CA ARG A 267 13.83 17.69 8.15
C ARG A 267 12.90 18.83 8.50
N VAL A 268 13.35 20.08 8.34
CA VAL A 268 12.51 21.28 8.54
C VAL A 268 11.28 21.24 7.64
N LYS A 269 11.47 20.92 6.35
CA LYS A 269 10.36 20.78 5.40
C LYS A 269 9.38 19.68 5.82
N ALA A 270 9.85 18.53 6.27
CA ALA A 270 8.99 17.43 6.73
C ALA A 270 8.18 17.87 7.97
N VAL A 271 8.82 18.49 8.96
CA VAL A 271 8.15 18.96 10.18
C VAL A 271 7.15 20.06 9.86
N SER A 272 7.54 21.10 9.13
CA SER A 272 6.66 22.24 8.82
C SER A 272 5.42 21.82 8.02
N THR A 273 5.61 20.94 7.01
CA THR A 273 4.47 20.44 6.21
C THR A 273 3.58 19.49 6.99
N PHE A 274 4.14 18.67 7.89
CA PHE A 274 3.35 17.84 8.80
C PHE A 274 2.55 18.70 9.78
N ALA A 275 3.20 19.66 10.44
CA ALA A 275 2.56 20.58 11.39
C ALA A 275 1.43 21.39 10.74
N ALA A 276 1.66 21.91 9.54
CA ALA A 276 0.64 22.63 8.77
C ALA A 276 -0.58 21.75 8.46
N ARG A 277 -0.37 20.52 8.02
CA ARG A 277 -1.46 19.56 7.79
C ARG A 277 -2.18 19.17 9.08
N PHE A 278 -1.43 18.93 10.16
CA PHE A 278 -2.00 18.63 11.47
C PHE A 278 -2.91 19.75 11.96
N ALA A 279 -2.42 21.01 11.92
CA ALA A 279 -3.18 22.18 12.33
C ALA A 279 -4.44 22.39 11.46
N TRP A 280 -4.31 22.23 10.15
CA TRP A 280 -5.42 22.29 9.22
C TRP A 280 -6.50 21.25 9.52
N ASN A 281 -6.12 19.98 9.71
CA ASN A 281 -7.06 18.93 10.07
C ASN A 281 -7.72 19.20 11.43
N ALA A 282 -6.96 19.70 12.41
CA ALA A 282 -7.52 20.07 13.70
C ALA A 282 -8.55 21.20 13.58
N LEU A 283 -8.28 22.22 12.75
CA LEU A 283 -9.23 23.30 12.46
C LEU A 283 -10.51 22.78 11.79
N LEU A 284 -10.38 21.95 10.75
CA LEU A 284 -11.53 21.35 10.09
C LEU A 284 -12.38 20.50 11.04
N LEU A 285 -11.72 19.68 11.87
CA LEU A 285 -12.42 18.86 12.85
C LEU A 285 -13.06 19.70 13.97
N LEU A 286 -12.47 20.84 14.32
CA LEU A 286 -13.06 21.80 15.24
C LEU A 286 -14.34 22.41 14.63
N LEU A 287 -14.28 22.91 13.40
CA LEU A 287 -15.45 23.49 12.72
C LEU A 287 -16.58 22.47 12.54
N ILE A 288 -16.26 21.26 12.12
CA ILE A 288 -17.23 20.15 12.00
C ILE A 288 -17.80 19.79 13.37
N GLY A 289 -16.94 19.73 14.40
CA GLY A 289 -17.34 19.40 15.77
C GLY A 289 -18.27 20.46 16.38
N MET A 290 -18.01 21.74 16.13
CA MET A 290 -18.92 22.82 16.54
C MET A 290 -20.27 22.75 15.84
N ALA A 291 -20.28 22.53 14.51
CA ALA A 291 -21.50 22.42 13.71
C ALA A 291 -22.36 21.20 14.09
N SER A 292 -21.72 20.08 14.48
CA SER A 292 -22.38 18.82 14.84
C SER A 292 -22.55 18.63 16.35
N LEU A 293 -22.11 19.57 17.18
CA LEU A 293 -22.05 19.48 18.65
C LEU A 293 -21.27 18.23 19.14
N ASN A 294 -20.33 17.71 18.31
CA ASN A 294 -19.58 16.51 18.60
C ASN A 294 -18.07 16.69 18.38
N MET A 295 -17.34 16.95 19.45
CA MET A 295 -15.88 17.15 19.43
C MET A 295 -15.05 15.87 19.47
N GLN A 296 -15.66 14.70 19.36
CA GLN A 296 -14.98 13.41 19.52
C GLN A 296 -13.88 13.18 18.49
N ALA A 297 -14.11 13.53 17.24
CA ALA A 297 -13.12 13.36 16.17
C ALA A 297 -11.87 14.24 16.39
N LEU A 298 -12.05 15.49 16.83
CA LEU A 298 -10.95 16.38 17.20
C LEU A 298 -10.15 15.82 18.38
N LYS A 299 -10.85 15.39 19.46
CA LYS A 299 -10.19 14.76 20.62
C LYS A 299 -9.36 13.54 20.22
N CYS A 300 -9.89 12.68 19.33
CA CYS A 300 -9.18 11.51 18.81
C CYS A 300 -7.96 11.91 17.98
N HIS A 301 -8.08 12.92 17.12
CA HIS A 301 -6.97 13.42 16.31
C HIS A 301 -5.81 13.94 17.18
N LEU A 302 -6.10 14.80 18.15
CA LEU A 302 -5.10 15.37 19.05
C LEU A 302 -4.44 14.30 19.93
N ARG A 303 -5.25 13.50 20.63
CA ARG A 303 -4.77 12.46 21.54
C ARG A 303 -4.04 11.33 20.79
N GLY A 304 -4.55 10.94 19.63
CA GLY A 304 -3.91 9.91 18.82
C GLY A 304 -2.54 10.36 18.31
N THR A 305 -2.41 11.58 17.81
CA THR A 305 -1.12 12.12 17.39
C THR A 305 -0.13 12.22 18.55
N LEU A 306 -0.57 12.67 19.73
CA LEU A 306 0.26 12.68 20.94
C LEU A 306 0.68 11.26 21.38
N SER A 307 -0.22 10.29 21.26
CA SER A 307 0.10 8.86 21.51
C SER A 307 1.17 8.39 20.52
N GLY A 308 1.02 8.69 19.24
CA GLY A 308 2.02 8.35 18.22
C GLY A 308 3.39 8.94 18.53
N TRP A 309 3.45 10.21 18.93
CA TRP A 309 4.69 10.84 19.38
C TRP A 309 5.34 10.10 20.58
N ARG A 310 4.55 9.66 21.55
CA ARG A 310 5.06 8.87 22.68
C ARG A 310 5.56 7.49 22.26
N GLU A 311 4.84 6.83 21.34
CA GLU A 311 5.20 5.49 20.86
C GLU A 311 6.53 5.46 20.11
N VAL A 312 6.83 6.47 19.28
CA VAL A 312 8.07 6.52 18.51
C VAL A 312 9.34 6.68 19.36
N HIS A 313 9.19 7.08 20.63
CA HIS A 313 10.29 7.19 21.59
C HIS A 313 10.43 5.96 22.50
N LYS A 314 9.55 4.96 22.36
CA LYS A 314 9.65 3.72 23.15
C LYS A 314 10.73 2.78 22.61
N PRO A 315 11.35 1.96 23.48
CA PRO A 315 12.43 1.05 23.08
C PRO A 315 12.09 0.14 21.88
N PHE A 316 10.87 -0.39 21.82
CA PHE A 316 10.46 -1.27 20.73
C PHE A 316 10.52 -0.59 19.37
N PHE A 317 10.23 0.72 19.30
CA PHE A 317 10.22 1.47 18.05
C PHE A 317 11.60 2.02 17.69
N THR A 318 12.35 2.49 18.68
CA THR A 318 13.72 3.01 18.48
C THR A 318 14.72 1.91 18.14
N ALA A 319 14.44 0.66 18.53
CA ALA A 319 15.24 -0.52 18.19
C ALA A 319 14.94 -1.08 16.78
N LEU A 320 13.93 -0.56 16.06
CA LEU A 320 13.65 -1.02 14.71
C LEU A 320 14.85 -0.75 13.79
N PRO A 321 15.22 -1.71 12.93
CA PRO A 321 16.25 -1.49 11.93
C PRO A 321 15.96 -0.27 11.06
N PRO A 322 16.97 0.38 10.45
CA PRO A 322 16.76 1.54 9.60
C PRO A 322 15.73 1.28 8.51
N TYR A 323 14.81 2.22 8.29
CA TYR A 323 13.83 2.11 7.22
C TYR A 323 14.48 2.22 5.83
N ARG A 324 15.52 3.04 5.71
CA ARG A 324 16.40 3.09 4.55
C ARG A 324 17.41 1.96 4.65
N LEU A 325 17.51 1.13 3.62
CA LEU A 325 18.50 0.06 3.54
C LEU A 325 19.92 0.63 3.44
N PRO A 326 20.93 -0.10 3.93
CA PRO A 326 22.34 0.36 3.82
C PRO A 326 22.83 0.41 2.38
N HIS A 327 22.28 -0.43 1.50
CA HIS A 327 22.57 -0.45 0.08
C HIS A 327 21.30 -0.22 -0.74
N ALA A 328 21.42 0.53 -1.84
CA ALA A 328 20.31 0.69 -2.78
C ALA A 328 19.98 -0.68 -3.43
N LEU A 329 18.69 -0.90 -3.70
CA LEU A 329 18.21 -2.12 -4.37
C LEU A 329 18.73 -2.26 -5.80
N ARG A 330 19.07 -1.10 -6.42
CA ARG A 330 19.71 -1.02 -7.73
C ARG A 330 21.03 -0.29 -7.57
N HIS A 331 22.09 -0.75 -8.26
CA HIS A 331 23.35 -0.03 -8.30
C HIS A 331 23.15 1.35 -8.95
N GLU A 332 23.69 2.40 -8.32
CA GLU A 332 23.82 3.73 -8.92
C GLU A 332 24.67 3.59 -10.19
N GLY A 333 24.05 3.57 -11.35
CA GLY A 333 24.75 3.41 -12.64
C GLY A 333 23.83 3.08 -13.80
N GLN A 334 22.62 2.61 -13.58
CA GLN A 334 21.60 2.59 -14.64
C GLN A 334 20.93 3.96 -14.69
N PRO A 335 21.12 4.74 -15.78
CA PRO A 335 20.43 6.00 -15.94
C PRO A 335 18.92 5.74 -15.82
N PRO A 336 18.16 6.65 -15.17
CA PRO A 336 16.72 6.60 -15.31
C PRO A 336 16.46 6.66 -16.81
N HIS A 337 15.91 5.59 -17.37
CA HIS A 337 15.47 5.63 -18.77
C HIS A 337 14.67 6.90 -18.91
N SER A 338 15.14 7.78 -19.79
CA SER A 338 14.53 9.06 -20.12
C SER A 338 13.03 8.83 -20.23
N THR A 339 12.29 9.42 -19.32
CA THR A 339 10.84 9.55 -19.44
C THR A 339 10.60 10.43 -20.67
N HIS A 340 10.58 9.83 -21.85
CA HIS A 340 9.91 10.43 -22.97
C HIS A 340 8.45 10.53 -22.56
N ALA A 341 8.09 11.68 -21.99
CA ALA A 341 6.72 12.11 -22.00
C ALA A 341 6.27 12.01 -23.48
N PRO A 342 5.17 11.28 -23.77
CA PRO A 342 4.63 11.32 -25.11
C PRO A 342 4.33 12.79 -25.41
N HIS A 343 5.02 13.34 -26.40
CA HIS A 343 4.66 14.62 -26.99
C HIS A 343 3.17 14.56 -27.29
N ALA A 344 2.40 15.38 -26.60
CA ALA A 344 1.02 15.68 -26.98
C ALA A 344 1.08 16.20 -28.43
N ALA A 345 0.70 15.34 -29.37
CA ALA A 345 0.32 15.79 -30.69
C ALA A 345 -0.88 16.72 -30.51
N ARG A 346 -0.74 17.93 -31.07
CA ARG A 346 -1.75 19.00 -31.13
C ARG A 346 -3.00 18.55 -31.86
#